data_9014681971e1fc17a9e679c0230fbe16
#
_entry.id   9014681971e1fc17a9e679c0230fbe16
#
_cell.length_a   1.000
_cell.length_b   1.000
_cell.length_c   1.000
_cell.angle_alpha   90.00
_cell.angle_beta   90.00
_cell.angle_gamma   90.00
#
_symmetry.space_group_name_H-M   'P 1'
#
loop_
_entity.id
_entity.type
_entity.pdbx_description
1 polymer ?
#
loop_
_entity_poly.entity_id
_entity_poly.type
_entity_poly.pdbx_seq_one_letter_code
_entity_poly.pdbx_strand_id
1 'polypeptide(L)'
;MKKVYVYLLDDMAECEIGYILQAFSMEKLLKNGTKEFEVKTVSFNKEPVLTLGGLTIVPDYTISEVDFNASTALLLPGSSTWGSKENQEILEKAQECLNKNILVGAICGATLALADYGILDKFKHTSNSLEYLNFFSKNYAGQSSYVCSNSVLDRNLVTASSAGSLEWTKNILKSLNVYSDKKITAFYNYYSTGNVKYYDELFCEKMLIQSVKRLLLCCFQKCFMKIRKMIRIVLPFI
;
A
#
# COMPACT_ATOMS: atom_id res chain seq x y z
N MET A 1 -7.53 -14.34 1.58
CA MET A 1 -6.76 -13.15 1.20
C MET A 1 -5.96 -12.68 2.39
N LYS A 2 -4.74 -12.19 2.16
CA LYS A 2 -3.89 -11.56 3.17
C LYS A 2 -4.48 -10.18 3.52
N LYS A 3 -4.72 -9.91 4.81
CA LYS A 3 -5.36 -8.67 5.24
C LYS A 3 -4.34 -7.60 5.59
N VAL A 4 -4.54 -6.41 5.06
CA VAL A 4 -3.81 -5.19 5.39
C VAL A 4 -4.78 -4.23 6.05
N TYR A 5 -4.52 -3.87 7.30
CA TYR A 5 -5.37 -2.94 8.04
C TYR A 5 -4.80 -1.53 8.00
N VAL A 6 -5.65 -0.56 7.70
CA VAL A 6 -5.35 0.88 7.82
C VAL A 6 -6.10 1.41 9.03
N TYR A 7 -5.37 1.93 10.00
CA TYR A 7 -5.97 2.57 11.16
C TYR A 7 -6.53 3.94 10.78
N LEU A 8 -7.76 4.19 11.14
CA LEU A 8 -8.45 5.47 10.93
C LEU A 8 -8.60 6.18 12.27
N LEU A 9 -8.29 7.45 12.28
CA LEU A 9 -8.49 8.35 13.41
C LEU A 9 -8.79 9.76 12.87
N ASP A 10 -9.44 10.60 13.67
CA ASP A 10 -9.75 11.96 13.25
C ASP A 10 -8.49 12.76 12.89
N ASP A 11 -8.64 13.72 12.00
CA ASP A 11 -7.56 14.54 11.42
C ASP A 11 -6.44 13.72 10.73
N MET A 12 -6.71 12.46 10.36
CA MET A 12 -5.74 11.72 9.56
C MET A 12 -5.50 12.37 8.21
N ALA A 13 -4.23 12.37 7.76
CA ALA A 13 -3.86 12.86 6.45
C ALA A 13 -4.10 11.79 5.38
N GLU A 14 -5.24 11.82 4.71
CA GLU A 14 -5.64 10.83 3.69
C GLU A 14 -4.69 10.76 2.50
N CYS A 15 -3.99 11.85 2.18
CA CYS A 15 -3.01 11.86 1.09
C CYS A 15 -1.83 10.91 1.34
N GLU A 16 -1.51 10.64 2.61
CA GLU A 16 -0.40 9.76 2.97
C GLU A 16 -0.64 8.29 2.65
N ILE A 17 -1.91 7.86 2.65
CA ILE A 17 -2.29 6.50 2.29
C ILE A 17 -2.73 6.36 0.82
N GLY A 18 -2.80 7.44 0.07
CA GLY A 18 -3.31 7.45 -1.31
C GLY A 18 -2.55 6.49 -2.23
N TYR A 19 -1.22 6.54 -2.24
CA TYR A 19 -0.41 5.68 -3.11
C TYR A 19 -0.49 4.20 -2.73
N ILE A 20 -0.51 3.86 -1.44
CA ILE A 20 -0.59 2.46 -1.03
C ILE A 20 -1.96 1.86 -1.35
N LEU A 21 -3.05 2.61 -1.15
CA LEU A 21 -4.40 2.19 -1.55
C LEU A 21 -4.50 2.00 -3.07
N GLN A 22 -3.95 2.95 -3.85
CA GLN A 22 -3.88 2.83 -5.30
C GLN A 22 -3.10 1.58 -5.72
N ALA A 23 -1.95 1.30 -5.11
CA ALA A 23 -1.15 0.13 -5.44
C ALA A 23 -1.93 -1.18 -5.19
N PHE A 24 -2.57 -1.34 -4.04
CA PHE A 24 -3.38 -2.53 -3.76
C PHE A 24 -4.61 -2.65 -4.67
N SER A 25 -5.23 -1.54 -5.08
CA SER A 25 -6.36 -1.55 -6.01
C SER A 25 -5.98 -2.08 -7.39
N MET A 26 -4.73 -1.86 -7.81
CA MET A 26 -4.20 -2.29 -9.11
C MET A 26 -3.79 -3.77 -9.14
N GLU A 27 -3.85 -4.50 -8.03
CA GLU A 27 -3.31 -5.87 -7.94
C GLU A 27 -3.90 -6.81 -9.00
N LYS A 28 -5.24 -6.85 -9.16
CA LYS A 28 -5.88 -7.66 -10.21
C LYS A 28 -5.39 -7.27 -11.61
N LEU A 29 -5.17 -6.00 -11.83
CA LEU A 29 -4.72 -5.48 -13.11
C LEU A 29 -3.27 -5.88 -13.39
N LEU A 30 -2.38 -5.76 -12.42
CA LEU A 30 -0.95 -6.00 -12.58
C LEU A 30 -0.54 -7.48 -12.42
N LYS A 31 -1.37 -8.30 -11.76
CA LYS A 31 -1.14 -9.75 -11.51
C LYS A 31 -2.05 -10.66 -12.34
N ASN A 32 -2.47 -10.24 -13.54
CA ASN A 32 -3.26 -11.07 -14.46
C ASN A 32 -4.57 -11.63 -13.88
N GLY A 33 -5.28 -10.80 -13.08
CA GLY A 33 -6.55 -11.16 -12.43
C GLY A 33 -6.43 -11.72 -11.03
N THR A 34 -5.21 -12.03 -10.55
CA THR A 34 -4.99 -12.50 -9.19
C THR A 34 -5.09 -11.33 -8.20
N LYS A 35 -5.80 -11.55 -7.11
CA LYS A 35 -5.84 -10.66 -5.94
C LYS A 35 -5.52 -11.46 -4.69
N GLU A 36 -4.44 -11.12 -4.02
CA GLU A 36 -3.96 -11.78 -2.80
C GLU A 36 -4.24 -10.95 -1.55
N PHE A 37 -4.23 -9.62 -1.68
CA PHE A 37 -4.35 -8.68 -0.58
C PHE A 37 -5.72 -8.03 -0.53
N GLU A 38 -6.23 -7.85 0.66
CA GLU A 38 -7.45 -7.12 0.96
C GLU A 38 -7.13 -6.01 1.97
N VAL A 39 -7.40 -4.77 1.58
CA VAL A 39 -7.29 -3.63 2.49
C VAL A 39 -8.60 -3.49 3.25
N LYS A 40 -8.50 -3.33 4.56
CA LYS A 40 -9.60 -3.06 5.48
C LYS A 40 -9.25 -1.90 6.40
N THR A 41 -10.25 -1.20 6.84
CA THR A 41 -10.09 -0.08 7.76
C THR A 41 -10.48 -0.50 9.18
N VAL A 42 -9.76 0.01 10.17
CA VAL A 42 -9.99 -0.24 11.58
C VAL A 42 -9.87 1.07 12.36
N SER A 43 -10.72 1.27 13.36
CA SER A 43 -10.64 2.40 14.27
C SER A 43 -10.93 1.97 15.71
N PHE A 44 -10.80 2.89 16.66
CA PHE A 44 -11.18 2.65 18.05
C PHE A 44 -12.66 2.26 18.19
N ASN A 45 -13.53 2.93 17.44
CA ASN A 45 -14.97 2.63 17.38
C ASN A 45 -15.45 2.66 15.91
N LYS A 46 -16.74 2.49 15.65
CA LYS A 46 -17.35 2.54 14.31
C LYS A 46 -17.95 3.89 13.94
N GLU A 47 -17.73 4.91 14.75
CA GLU A 47 -18.15 6.26 14.39
C GLU A 47 -17.39 6.76 13.17
N PRO A 48 -18.01 7.55 12.31
CA PRO A 48 -17.34 8.12 11.15
C PRO A 48 -16.15 8.98 11.58
N VAL A 49 -15.02 8.76 10.94
CA VAL A 49 -13.78 9.54 11.09
C VAL A 49 -13.78 10.68 10.10
N LEU A 50 -13.48 11.89 10.55
CA LEU A 50 -13.28 13.06 9.70
C LEU A 50 -11.79 13.25 9.43
N THR A 51 -11.39 13.14 8.15
CA THR A 51 -9.99 13.32 7.76
C THR A 51 -9.57 14.80 7.75
N LEU A 52 -8.26 15.06 7.68
CA LEU A 52 -7.71 16.42 7.60
C LEU A 52 -8.22 17.16 6.35
N GLY A 53 -8.41 16.47 5.23
CA GLY A 53 -8.95 17.03 3.98
C GLY A 53 -10.48 17.12 3.94
N GLY A 54 -11.18 16.74 5.03
CA GLY A 54 -12.64 16.86 5.16
C GLY A 54 -13.43 15.67 4.62
N LEU A 55 -12.81 14.53 4.34
CA LEU A 55 -13.51 13.31 3.99
C LEU A 55 -14.07 12.64 5.24
N THR A 56 -15.30 12.12 5.14
CA THR A 56 -15.90 11.30 6.19
C THR A 56 -15.78 9.83 5.81
N ILE A 57 -15.12 9.03 6.64
CA ILE A 57 -14.86 7.61 6.38
C ILE A 57 -15.44 6.78 7.55
N VAL A 58 -16.25 5.76 7.23
CA VAL A 58 -16.75 4.81 8.21
C VAL A 58 -15.81 3.61 8.28
N PRO A 59 -15.26 3.26 9.46
CA PRO A 59 -14.37 2.10 9.59
C PRO A 59 -15.10 0.78 9.33
N ASP A 60 -14.40 -0.18 8.69
CA ASP A 60 -14.93 -1.56 8.53
C ASP A 60 -15.05 -2.28 9.88
N TYR A 61 -14.07 -2.06 10.79
CA TYR A 61 -13.93 -2.77 12.06
C TYR A 61 -13.51 -1.84 13.19
N THR A 62 -13.82 -2.25 14.42
CA THR A 62 -13.16 -1.75 15.63
C THR A 62 -11.88 -2.56 15.90
N ILE A 63 -10.98 -2.03 16.75
CA ILE A 63 -9.75 -2.74 17.16
C ILE A 63 -10.10 -4.11 17.76
N SER A 64 -11.14 -4.18 18.60
CA SER A 64 -11.57 -5.41 19.28
C SER A 64 -12.16 -6.49 18.35
N GLU A 65 -12.64 -6.11 17.17
CA GLU A 65 -13.17 -7.05 16.15
C GLU A 65 -12.08 -7.69 15.27
N VAL A 66 -10.82 -7.25 15.41
CA VAL A 66 -9.71 -7.68 14.53
C VAL A 66 -8.74 -8.61 15.27
N ASP A 67 -8.52 -9.79 14.71
CA ASP A 67 -7.36 -10.60 15.07
C ASP A 67 -6.12 -10.12 14.29
N PHE A 68 -5.33 -9.26 14.91
CA PHE A 68 -4.09 -8.76 14.31
C PHE A 68 -3.03 -9.85 14.08
N ASN A 69 -3.11 -10.99 14.77
CA ASN A 69 -2.19 -12.10 14.53
C ASN A 69 -2.42 -12.76 13.17
N ALA A 70 -3.64 -12.67 12.64
CA ALA A 70 -3.98 -13.13 11.30
C ALA A 70 -3.77 -12.05 10.21
N SER A 71 -3.31 -10.84 10.58
CA SER A 71 -3.04 -9.76 9.64
C SER A 71 -1.68 -9.94 8.94
N THR A 72 -1.50 -9.25 7.81
CA THR A 72 -0.23 -9.22 7.08
C THR A 72 0.49 -7.90 7.32
N ALA A 73 -0.25 -6.82 7.53
CA ALA A 73 0.28 -5.51 7.84
C ALA A 73 -0.74 -4.66 8.60
N LEU A 74 -0.21 -3.75 9.42
CA LEU A 74 -0.93 -2.65 10.05
C LEU A 74 -0.32 -1.33 9.59
N LEU A 75 -1.13 -0.44 9.03
CA LEU A 75 -0.72 0.86 8.49
C LEU A 75 -1.30 1.99 9.33
N LEU A 76 -0.43 2.87 9.80
CA LEU A 76 -0.72 3.96 10.72
C LEU A 76 -0.45 5.30 10.02
N PRO A 77 -1.49 6.03 9.55
CA PRO A 77 -1.34 7.33 8.91
C PRO A 77 -1.02 8.43 9.93
N GLY A 78 -0.53 9.57 9.44
CA GLY A 78 -0.35 10.76 10.24
C GLY A 78 -1.68 11.37 10.66
N SER A 79 -1.69 11.92 11.88
CA SER A 79 -2.81 12.69 12.41
C SER A 79 -2.32 13.59 13.55
N SER A 80 -3.08 14.64 13.85
CA SER A 80 -2.87 15.48 15.02
C SER A 80 -3.42 14.86 16.31
N THR A 81 -4.31 13.87 16.21
CA THR A 81 -5.05 13.27 17.35
C THR A 81 -4.38 12.06 17.98
N TRP A 82 -3.16 11.68 17.56
CA TRP A 82 -2.44 10.53 18.09
C TRP A 82 -2.24 10.54 19.61
N GLY A 83 -2.22 11.73 20.24
CA GLY A 83 -2.11 11.88 21.68
C GLY A 83 -3.37 11.48 22.49
N SER A 84 -4.49 11.17 21.84
CA SER A 84 -5.72 10.73 22.50
C SER A 84 -5.55 9.36 23.15
N LYS A 85 -6.18 9.16 24.31
CA LYS A 85 -6.13 7.87 25.04
C LYS A 85 -6.68 6.70 24.22
N GLU A 86 -7.64 6.97 23.35
CA GLU A 86 -8.26 6.00 22.44
C GLU A 86 -7.25 5.33 21.50
N ASN A 87 -6.15 6.02 21.20
CA ASN A 87 -5.12 5.49 20.30
C ASN A 87 -4.07 4.61 21.03
N GLN A 88 -4.13 4.46 22.35
CA GLN A 88 -3.18 3.63 23.10
C GLN A 88 -3.30 2.15 22.71
N GLU A 89 -4.53 1.64 22.57
CA GLU A 89 -4.76 0.23 22.22
C GLU A 89 -4.14 -0.14 20.87
N ILE A 90 -4.24 0.71 19.85
CA ILE A 90 -3.63 0.41 18.56
C ILE A 90 -2.11 0.46 18.58
N LEU A 91 -1.50 1.27 19.46
CA LEU A 91 -0.04 1.27 19.66
C LEU A 91 0.43 -0.03 20.33
N GLU A 92 -0.33 -0.56 21.28
CA GLU A 92 -0.10 -1.90 21.85
C GLU A 92 -0.17 -2.98 20.77
N LYS A 93 -1.21 -2.93 19.90
CA LYS A 93 -1.33 -3.85 18.76
C LYS A 93 -0.19 -3.70 17.75
N ALA A 94 0.29 -2.49 17.50
CA ALA A 94 1.47 -2.26 16.66
C ALA A 94 2.72 -2.94 17.24
N GLN A 95 2.95 -2.81 18.55
CA GLN A 95 4.06 -3.50 19.23
C GLN A 95 3.90 -5.03 19.17
N GLU A 96 2.69 -5.56 19.37
CA GLU A 96 2.40 -7.00 19.23
C GLU A 96 2.69 -7.48 17.80
N CYS A 97 2.26 -6.73 16.77
CA CYS A 97 2.52 -7.03 15.37
C CYS A 97 4.02 -7.09 15.09
N LEU A 98 4.78 -6.11 15.55
CA LEU A 98 6.24 -6.07 15.38
C LEU A 98 6.93 -7.27 16.03
N ASN A 99 6.51 -7.66 17.23
CA ASN A 99 7.06 -8.82 17.95
C ASN A 99 6.77 -10.15 17.24
N LYS A 100 5.73 -10.20 16.40
CA LYS A 100 5.31 -11.38 15.62
C LYS A 100 5.74 -11.33 14.16
N ASN A 101 6.66 -10.42 13.80
CA ASN A 101 7.11 -10.20 12.41
C ASN A 101 6.00 -9.81 11.44
N ILE A 102 4.89 -9.26 11.92
CA ILE A 102 3.86 -8.64 11.10
C ILE A 102 4.31 -7.22 10.77
N LEU A 103 4.16 -6.82 9.51
CA LEU A 103 4.59 -5.50 9.06
C LEU A 103 3.79 -4.39 9.72
N VAL A 104 4.49 -3.39 10.24
CA VAL A 104 3.90 -2.12 10.67
C VAL A 104 4.44 -1.01 9.80
N GLY A 105 3.57 -0.22 9.20
CA GLY A 105 3.90 0.99 8.47
C GLY A 105 3.40 2.21 9.24
N ALA A 106 4.27 3.17 9.55
CA ALA A 106 3.90 4.41 10.22
C ALA A 106 4.44 5.62 9.44
N ILE A 107 3.62 6.64 9.26
CA ILE A 107 3.99 7.84 8.50
C ILE A 107 3.63 9.11 9.29
N CYS A 108 4.46 10.16 9.17
CA CYS A 108 4.18 11.49 9.73
C CYS A 108 3.91 11.44 11.25
N GLY A 109 2.74 11.91 11.69
CA GLY A 109 2.33 11.94 13.10
C GLY A 109 2.32 10.57 13.79
N ALA A 110 2.07 9.48 13.04
CA ALA A 110 2.15 8.12 13.59
C ALA A 110 3.57 7.76 14.05
N THR A 111 4.60 8.27 13.39
CA THR A 111 6.00 8.04 13.84
C THR A 111 6.28 8.69 15.20
N LEU A 112 5.68 9.87 15.47
CA LEU A 112 5.75 10.50 16.77
C LEU A 112 5.05 9.65 17.84
N ALA A 113 3.88 9.09 17.55
CA ALA A 113 3.18 8.20 18.46
C ALA A 113 3.99 6.94 18.79
N LEU A 114 4.63 6.32 17.77
CA LEU A 114 5.54 5.19 17.99
C LEU A 114 6.80 5.58 18.79
N ALA A 115 7.32 6.80 18.57
CA ALA A 115 8.45 7.32 19.34
C ALA A 115 8.08 7.50 20.82
N ASP A 116 6.94 8.12 21.09
CA ASP A 116 6.46 8.39 22.46
C ASP A 116 6.12 7.10 23.21
N TYR A 117 5.70 6.07 22.48
CA TYR A 117 5.47 4.71 23.00
C TYR A 117 6.77 3.90 23.20
N GLY A 118 7.95 4.42 22.75
CA GLY A 118 9.26 3.76 22.88
C GLY A 118 9.53 2.65 21.85
N ILE A 119 8.70 2.52 20.81
CA ILE A 119 8.88 1.52 19.74
C ILE A 119 10.09 1.86 18.88
N LEU A 120 10.28 3.13 18.52
CA LEU A 120 11.33 3.55 17.59
C LEU A 120 12.75 3.40 18.15
N ASP A 121 12.91 3.32 19.47
CA ASP A 121 14.22 3.19 20.11
C ASP A 121 14.98 1.92 19.68
N LYS A 122 14.26 0.91 19.20
CA LYS A 122 14.80 -0.40 18.84
C LYS A 122 14.95 -0.62 17.30
N PHE A 123 14.60 0.39 16.50
CA PHE A 123 14.60 0.29 15.04
C PHE A 123 15.33 1.44 14.38
N LYS A 124 15.97 1.20 13.23
CA LYS A 124 16.28 2.30 12.32
C LYS A 124 14.97 2.86 11.80
N HIS A 125 14.84 4.19 11.86
CA HIS A 125 13.58 4.84 11.52
C HIS A 125 13.82 6.26 11.00
N THR A 126 12.77 6.84 10.44
CA THR A 126 12.68 8.25 10.09
C THR A 126 11.35 8.83 10.58
N SER A 127 11.22 10.12 10.45
CA SER A 127 10.02 10.90 10.77
C SER A 127 10.02 12.17 9.93
N ASN A 128 9.19 13.15 10.28
CA ASN A 128 9.20 14.48 9.66
C ASN A 128 10.57 15.17 9.82
N SER A 129 11.17 15.09 11.00
CA SER A 129 12.59 15.38 11.28
C SER A 129 13.01 14.80 12.63
N LEU A 130 14.32 14.77 12.91
CA LEU A 130 14.81 14.39 14.25
C LEU A 130 14.39 15.40 15.30
N GLU A 131 14.44 16.70 14.95
CA GLU A 131 14.03 17.80 15.82
C GLU A 131 12.54 17.71 16.15
N TYR A 132 11.70 17.30 15.18
CA TYR A 132 10.28 17.04 15.40
C TYR A 132 10.06 15.98 16.48
N LEU A 133 10.76 14.84 16.42
CA LEU A 133 10.67 13.80 17.45
C LEU A 133 11.18 14.29 18.80
N ASN A 134 12.33 14.95 18.84
CA ASN A 134 12.93 15.46 20.07
C ASN A 134 12.08 16.54 20.75
N PHE A 135 11.35 17.34 19.97
CA PHE A 135 10.54 18.43 20.51
C PHE A 135 9.19 17.94 21.04
N PHE A 136 8.54 17.04 20.31
CA PHE A 136 7.17 16.63 20.62
C PHE A 136 7.06 15.35 21.44
N SER A 137 8.02 14.43 21.37
CA SER A 137 8.02 13.22 22.21
C SER A 137 8.82 13.44 23.47
N LYS A 138 8.21 13.07 24.59
CA LYS A 138 8.86 13.12 25.93
C LYS A 138 9.68 11.87 26.21
N ASN A 139 9.37 10.76 25.57
CA ASN A 139 9.91 9.44 25.89
C ASN A 139 10.90 8.93 24.83
N TYR A 140 11.06 9.62 23.70
CA TYR A 140 11.90 9.17 22.60
C TYR A 140 13.38 9.12 22.96
N ALA A 141 13.98 7.93 22.84
CA ALA A 141 15.40 7.67 23.10
C ALA A 141 16.14 7.05 21.88
N GLY A 142 15.52 7.07 20.70
CA GLY A 142 16.01 6.44 19.47
C GLY A 142 16.89 7.30 18.57
N GLN A 143 17.43 8.44 19.04
CA GLN A 143 18.17 9.42 18.23
C GLN A 143 19.32 8.81 17.43
N SER A 144 20.05 7.86 18.02
CA SER A 144 21.19 7.18 17.37
C SER A 144 20.78 6.26 16.19
N SER A 145 19.51 5.89 16.14
CA SER A 145 18.93 5.04 15.09
C SER A 145 18.14 5.82 14.05
N TYR A 146 18.05 7.14 14.20
CA TYR A 146 17.38 8.01 13.24
C TYR A 146 18.15 8.08 11.91
N VAL A 147 17.43 7.99 10.80
CA VAL A 147 17.97 8.09 9.44
C VAL A 147 17.26 9.23 8.73
N CYS A 148 18.01 10.23 8.26
CA CYS A 148 17.47 11.34 7.48
C CYS A 148 17.15 10.85 6.06
N SER A 149 15.90 10.41 5.85
CA SER A 149 15.39 9.87 4.59
C SER A 149 13.88 10.05 4.55
N ASN A 150 13.28 10.04 3.34
CA ASN A 150 11.83 10.10 3.20
C ASN A 150 11.12 8.87 3.78
N SER A 151 11.74 7.70 3.69
CA SER A 151 11.23 6.46 4.27
C SER A 151 12.36 5.50 4.63
N VAL A 152 12.20 4.77 5.73
CA VAL A 152 13.12 3.76 6.24
C VAL A 152 12.37 2.46 6.47
N LEU A 153 12.92 1.36 5.99
CA LEU A 153 12.52 0.00 6.32
C LEU A 153 13.61 -0.62 7.20
N ASP A 154 13.25 -1.02 8.40
CA ASP A 154 14.08 -1.87 9.26
C ASP A 154 13.27 -3.07 9.73
N ARG A 155 13.72 -4.27 9.36
CA ARG A 155 13.01 -5.52 9.64
C ARG A 155 11.55 -5.45 9.15
N ASN A 156 10.59 -5.43 10.04
CA ASN A 156 9.15 -5.37 9.75
C ASN A 156 8.50 -4.02 10.14
N LEU A 157 9.31 -2.97 10.31
CA LEU A 157 8.83 -1.61 10.51
C LEU A 157 9.20 -0.73 9.32
N VAL A 158 8.22 -0.04 8.74
CA VAL A 158 8.42 0.98 7.71
C VAL A 158 7.97 2.33 8.26
N THR A 159 8.89 3.26 8.40
CA THR A 159 8.58 4.64 8.80
C THR A 159 8.78 5.60 7.65
N ALA A 160 8.05 6.72 7.67
CA ALA A 160 8.22 7.79 6.68
C ALA A 160 7.90 9.18 7.25
N SER A 161 8.48 10.21 6.61
CA SER A 161 8.04 11.60 6.76
C SER A 161 6.71 11.84 6.03
N SER A 162 6.03 12.93 6.32
CA SER A 162 4.80 13.34 5.62
C SER A 162 4.96 13.45 4.10
N ALA A 163 6.15 13.84 3.63
CA ALA A 163 6.48 13.91 2.20
C ALA A 163 6.85 12.54 1.59
N GLY A 164 7.02 11.50 2.42
CA GLY A 164 7.58 10.21 2.02
C GLY A 164 6.53 9.15 1.64
N SER A 165 5.26 9.51 1.39
CA SER A 165 4.20 8.51 1.19
C SER A 165 4.44 7.57 0.00
N LEU A 166 5.11 8.04 -1.06
CA LEU A 166 5.43 7.23 -2.22
C LEU A 166 6.58 6.24 -1.93
N GLU A 167 7.64 6.67 -1.25
CA GLU A 167 8.75 5.82 -0.79
C GLU A 167 8.27 4.81 0.27
N TRP A 168 7.40 5.26 1.17
CA TRP A 168 6.75 4.41 2.17
C TRP A 168 5.95 3.29 1.50
N THR A 169 5.14 3.65 0.49
CA THR A 169 4.42 2.69 -0.34
C THR A 169 5.36 1.68 -0.98
N LYS A 170 6.45 2.16 -1.63
CA LYS A 170 7.46 1.30 -2.26
C LYS A 170 8.04 0.30 -1.27
N ASN A 171 8.43 0.74 -0.07
CA ASN A 171 9.02 -0.11 0.96
C ASN A 171 8.02 -1.15 1.48
N ILE A 172 6.75 -0.79 1.68
CA ILE A 172 5.69 -1.72 2.08
C ILE A 172 5.43 -2.77 1.00
N LEU A 173 5.26 -2.36 -0.27
CA LEU A 173 5.02 -3.27 -1.38
C LEU A 173 6.16 -4.28 -1.55
N LYS A 174 7.41 -3.83 -1.36
CA LYS A 174 8.60 -4.67 -1.40
C LYS A 174 8.63 -5.64 -0.23
N SER A 175 8.40 -5.18 0.99
CA SER A 175 8.39 -6.01 2.20
C SER A 175 7.31 -7.10 2.17
N LEU A 176 6.13 -6.78 1.63
CA LEU A 176 5.02 -7.72 1.46
C LEU A 176 5.12 -8.58 0.19
N ASN A 177 6.12 -8.32 -0.67
CA ASN A 177 6.29 -8.98 -1.96
C ASN A 177 5.00 -8.93 -2.82
N VAL A 178 4.36 -7.75 -2.86
CA VAL A 178 3.08 -7.56 -3.58
C VAL A 178 3.28 -7.70 -5.07
N TYR A 179 4.35 -7.11 -5.60
CA TYR A 179 4.73 -7.12 -7.01
C TYR A 179 6.20 -7.47 -7.18
N SER A 180 6.62 -7.79 -8.42
CA SER A 180 8.02 -7.89 -8.76
C SER A 180 8.74 -6.54 -8.56
N ASP A 181 10.04 -6.56 -8.23
CA ASP A 181 10.85 -5.36 -8.06
C ASP A 181 10.78 -4.42 -9.28
N LYS A 182 10.69 -4.98 -10.49
CA LYS A 182 10.51 -4.22 -11.73
C LYS A 182 9.22 -3.41 -11.71
N LYS A 183 8.09 -4.02 -11.33
CA LYS A 183 6.80 -3.34 -11.25
C LYS A 183 6.74 -2.32 -10.13
N ILE A 184 7.33 -2.62 -8.97
CA ILE A 184 7.44 -1.67 -7.85
C ILE A 184 8.24 -0.44 -8.28
N THR A 185 9.37 -0.66 -8.98
CA THR A 185 10.22 0.42 -9.49
C THR A 185 9.49 1.26 -10.55
N ALA A 186 8.76 0.62 -11.46
CA ALA A 186 7.97 1.32 -12.47
C ALA A 186 6.83 2.15 -11.82
N PHE A 187 6.13 1.58 -10.82
CA PHE A 187 5.13 2.31 -10.05
C PHE A 187 5.74 3.57 -9.40
N TYR A 188 6.81 3.38 -8.65
CA TYR A 188 7.51 4.49 -7.99
C TYR A 188 7.95 5.57 -8.99
N ASN A 189 8.63 5.19 -10.08
CA ASN A 189 9.14 6.13 -11.06
C ASN A 189 8.01 6.85 -11.82
N TYR A 190 6.88 6.17 -12.08
CA TYR A 190 5.74 6.80 -12.72
C TYR A 190 5.17 7.91 -11.84
N TYR A 191 4.87 7.61 -10.58
CA TYR A 191 4.26 8.58 -9.69
C TYR A 191 5.23 9.69 -9.23
N SER A 192 6.54 9.44 -9.20
CA SER A 192 7.55 10.45 -8.85
C SER A 192 7.90 11.39 -9.99
N THR A 193 7.78 10.93 -11.26
CA THR A 193 8.27 11.70 -12.42
C THR A 193 7.18 12.09 -13.41
N GLY A 194 6.02 11.42 -13.39
CA GLY A 194 4.96 11.57 -14.41
C GLY A 194 5.35 11.05 -15.79
N ASN A 195 6.51 10.39 -15.95
CA ASN A 195 6.99 9.94 -17.26
C ASN A 195 6.21 8.70 -17.74
N VAL A 196 5.55 8.84 -18.89
CA VAL A 196 4.70 7.80 -19.51
C VAL A 196 5.44 6.48 -19.77
N LYS A 197 6.75 6.51 -19.97
CA LYS A 197 7.57 5.29 -20.11
C LYS A 197 7.34 4.32 -18.94
N TYR A 198 7.25 4.81 -17.73
CA TYR A 198 7.04 3.96 -16.56
C TYR A 198 5.60 3.46 -16.42
N TYR A 199 4.63 4.20 -16.95
CA TYR A 199 3.27 3.70 -17.12
C TYR A 199 3.25 2.49 -18.06
N ASP A 200 3.92 2.59 -19.20
CA ASP A 200 4.04 1.48 -20.14
C ASP A 200 4.74 0.26 -19.52
N GLU A 201 5.78 0.46 -18.72
CA GLU A 201 6.48 -0.61 -17.99
C GLU A 201 5.57 -1.33 -16.97
N LEU A 202 4.64 -0.62 -16.33
CA LEU A 202 3.65 -1.23 -15.44
C LEU A 202 2.70 -2.18 -16.16
N PHE A 203 2.30 -1.85 -17.40
CA PHE A 203 1.23 -2.52 -18.13
C PHE A 203 1.68 -3.31 -19.37
N CYS A 204 2.96 -3.22 -19.77
CA CYS A 204 3.50 -3.73 -21.02
C CYS A 204 3.18 -5.21 -21.26
N GLU A 205 3.27 -6.07 -20.27
CA GLU A 205 2.92 -7.49 -20.42
C GLU A 205 1.46 -7.70 -20.81
N LYS A 206 0.53 -6.88 -20.32
CA LYS A 206 -0.90 -6.97 -20.68
C LYS A 206 -1.20 -6.41 -22.04
N MET A 207 -0.56 -5.30 -22.40
CA MET A 207 -0.75 -4.69 -23.74
C MET A 207 -0.23 -5.63 -24.81
N LEU A 208 0.91 -6.29 -24.59
CA LEU A 208 1.46 -7.30 -25.50
C LEU A 208 0.53 -8.52 -25.63
N ILE A 209 0.06 -9.07 -24.52
CA ILE A 209 -0.84 -10.24 -24.51
C ILE A 209 -2.19 -9.89 -25.17
N GLN A 210 -2.75 -8.71 -24.94
CA GLN A 210 -3.98 -8.28 -25.61
C GLN A 210 -3.77 -8.04 -27.09
N SER A 211 -2.65 -7.46 -27.51
CA SER A 211 -2.31 -7.27 -28.90
C SER A 211 -2.11 -8.60 -29.63
N VAL A 212 -1.40 -9.55 -29.00
CA VAL A 212 -1.24 -10.91 -29.54
C VAL A 212 -2.58 -11.65 -29.62
N LYS A 213 -3.43 -11.57 -28.61
CA LYS A 213 -4.78 -12.15 -28.64
C LYS A 213 -5.64 -11.56 -29.75
N ARG A 214 -5.61 -10.23 -29.94
CA ARG A 214 -6.32 -9.56 -31.05
C ARG A 214 -5.81 -10.00 -32.43
N LEU A 215 -4.49 -10.11 -32.58
CA LEU A 215 -3.86 -10.62 -33.81
C LEU A 215 -4.26 -12.06 -34.09
N LEU A 216 -4.21 -12.95 -33.11
CA LEU A 216 -4.63 -14.34 -33.23
C LEU A 216 -6.13 -14.46 -33.60
N LEU A 217 -7.02 -13.70 -32.93
CA LEU A 217 -8.45 -13.68 -33.27
C LEU A 217 -8.67 -13.21 -34.72
N CYS A 218 -7.98 -12.16 -35.15
CA CYS A 218 -8.08 -11.66 -36.52
C CYS A 218 -7.58 -12.68 -37.57
N CYS A 219 -6.47 -13.38 -37.27
CA CYS A 219 -5.95 -14.46 -38.10
C CYS A 219 -6.93 -15.64 -38.16
N PHE A 220 -7.51 -16.05 -37.03
CA PHE A 220 -8.52 -17.10 -36.97
C PHE A 220 -9.78 -16.74 -37.80
N GLN A 221 -10.29 -15.52 -37.66
CA GLN A 221 -11.45 -15.05 -38.42
C GLN A 221 -11.17 -15.02 -39.92
N LYS A 222 -9.98 -14.54 -40.33
CA LYS A 222 -9.58 -14.54 -41.76
C LYS A 222 -9.41 -15.97 -42.31
N CYS A 223 -8.85 -16.88 -41.53
CA CYS A 223 -8.69 -18.28 -41.92
C CYS A 223 -10.06 -18.98 -42.03
N PHE A 224 -10.96 -18.75 -41.07
CA PHE A 224 -12.31 -19.32 -41.07
C PHE A 224 -13.15 -18.81 -42.26
N MET A 225 -13.01 -17.53 -42.63
CA MET A 225 -13.66 -16.97 -43.83
C MET A 225 -13.11 -17.57 -45.11
N LYS A 226 -11.79 -17.82 -45.21
CA LYS A 226 -11.20 -18.51 -46.35
C LYS A 226 -11.71 -19.95 -46.49
N ILE A 227 -11.75 -20.70 -45.39
CA ILE A 227 -12.27 -22.08 -45.37
C ILE A 227 -13.76 -22.10 -45.78
N ARG A 228 -14.58 -21.19 -45.23
CA ARG A 228 -16.00 -21.06 -45.61
C ARG A 228 -16.18 -20.74 -47.10
N LYS A 229 -15.30 -19.92 -47.67
CA LYS A 229 -15.31 -19.58 -49.09
C LYS A 229 -14.90 -20.78 -49.95
N MET A 230 -13.92 -21.58 -49.51
CA MET A 230 -13.54 -22.83 -50.23
C MET A 230 -14.63 -23.89 -50.17
N ILE A 231 -15.28 -24.10 -49.04
CA ILE A 231 -16.38 -25.04 -48.88
C ILE A 231 -17.56 -24.66 -49.80
N ARG A 232 -17.89 -23.37 -49.92
CA ARG A 232 -18.93 -22.90 -50.86
C ARG A 232 -18.59 -23.08 -52.32
N ILE A 233 -17.32 -23.19 -52.69
CA ILE A 233 -16.89 -23.41 -54.08
C ILE A 233 -16.90 -24.91 -54.40
N VAL A 234 -16.67 -25.79 -53.46
CA VAL A 234 -16.54 -27.25 -53.68
C VAL A 234 -17.87 -27.97 -53.53
N LEU A 235 -18.78 -27.52 -52.66
CA LEU A 235 -20.08 -28.15 -52.41
C LEU A 235 -21.07 -28.15 -53.61
N PRO A 236 -21.01 -27.26 -54.63
CA PRO A 236 -21.85 -27.37 -55.82
C PRO A 236 -21.42 -28.46 -56.82
N PHE A 237 -20.28 -29.12 -56.62
CA PHE A 237 -19.70 -30.12 -57.49
C PHE A 237 -19.74 -31.57 -56.94
N ILE A 238 -20.38 -31.77 -55.78
CA ILE A 238 -20.71 -33.05 -55.17
C ILE A 238 -22.25 -33.19 -55.15
#